data_e81433f32e288088dce5b0175bd10587
#
_entry.id   e81433f32e288088dce5b0175bd10587
#
_cell.length_a   1.000
_cell.length_b   1.000
_cell.length_c   1.000
_cell.angle_alpha   90.00
_cell.angle_beta   90.00
_cell.angle_gamma   90.00
#
_symmetry.space_group_name_H-M   'P 1'
#
loop_
_entity.id
_entity.type
_entity.pdbx_description
1 polymer ?
#
loop_
_entity_poly.entity_id
_entity_poly.type
_entity_poly.pdbx_seq_one_letter_code
_entity_poly.pdbx_strand_id
1 'polypeptide(L)'
;SILMEKLPKISECMDQVVPTLKPDTPIMKAVSFLLRHRVTGAPVVDYKGTLLGMITESDLLRLITEGVGAKPPLEAKVADFMSTEVVTVPSSADVYYVAGLFNKNKFRRLPVVDDGKIVGAITRFDLLRVIQGYSPRFW
;
A
#
# COMPACT_ATOMS: atom_id res chain seq x y z
N SER A 1 24.04 -11.16 -11.69
CA SER A 1 24.14 -12.62 -11.66
C SER A 1 23.05 -13.26 -12.50
N ILE A 2 23.23 -14.49 -12.85
CA ILE A 2 22.23 -15.29 -13.60
C ILE A 2 20.91 -15.34 -12.84
N LEU A 3 20.98 -15.43 -11.52
CA LEU A 3 19.79 -15.45 -10.68
C LEU A 3 19.01 -14.13 -10.79
N MET A 4 19.72 -12.99 -10.69
CA MET A 4 19.09 -11.68 -10.82
C MET A 4 18.44 -11.46 -12.17
N GLU A 5 19.04 -11.94 -13.24
CA GLU A 5 18.49 -11.83 -14.59
C GLU A 5 17.17 -12.60 -14.75
N LYS A 6 16.95 -13.61 -13.90
CA LYS A 6 15.74 -14.44 -13.93
C LYS A 6 14.68 -14.01 -12.93
N LEU A 7 14.95 -12.99 -12.12
CA LEU A 7 13.95 -12.51 -11.17
C LEU A 7 12.82 -11.80 -11.92
N PRO A 8 11.59 -12.00 -11.50
CA PRO A 8 10.45 -11.38 -12.17
C PRO A 8 10.40 -9.87 -11.95
N LYS A 9 9.63 -9.21 -12.77
CA LYS A 9 9.22 -7.82 -12.53
C LYS A 9 8.04 -7.79 -11.56
N ILE A 10 7.83 -6.65 -10.94
CA ILE A 10 6.75 -6.46 -9.97
C ILE A 10 5.39 -6.79 -10.57
N SER A 11 5.17 -6.46 -11.85
CA SER A 11 3.92 -6.77 -12.54
C SER A 11 3.56 -8.27 -12.51
N GLU A 12 4.55 -9.14 -12.36
CA GLU A 12 4.35 -10.59 -12.37
C GLU A 12 4.04 -11.18 -11.00
N CYS A 13 4.26 -10.42 -9.93
CA CYS A 13 4.10 -10.94 -8.57
C CYS A 13 3.25 -10.07 -7.65
N MET A 14 2.86 -8.88 -8.08
CA MET A 14 2.00 -7.99 -7.29
C MET A 14 0.56 -8.48 -7.24
N ASP A 15 -0.16 -8.03 -6.22
CA ASP A 15 -1.60 -8.16 -6.17
C ASP A 15 -2.21 -7.09 -7.08
N GLN A 16 -3.04 -7.51 -8.02
CA GLN A 16 -3.71 -6.60 -8.96
C GLN A 16 -5.06 -6.10 -8.43
N VAL A 17 -5.61 -6.77 -7.43
CA VAL A 17 -6.86 -6.38 -6.80
C VAL A 17 -6.55 -5.62 -5.52
N VAL A 18 -6.60 -4.30 -5.60
CA VAL A 18 -6.25 -3.43 -4.48
C VAL A 18 -7.49 -2.67 -4.03
N PRO A 19 -8.02 -2.95 -2.84
CA PRO A 19 -9.10 -2.13 -2.28
C PRO A 19 -8.61 -0.70 -2.06
N THR A 20 -9.38 0.27 -2.52
CA THR A 20 -9.03 1.69 -2.43
C THR A 20 -10.15 2.48 -1.78
N LEU A 21 -9.81 3.66 -1.29
CA LEU A 21 -10.74 4.62 -0.72
C LEU A 21 -10.74 5.90 -1.53
N LYS A 22 -11.79 6.68 -1.40
CA LYS A 22 -11.89 8.02 -1.99
C LYS A 22 -11.56 9.08 -0.94
N PRO A 23 -11.05 10.25 -1.35
CA PRO A 23 -10.68 11.29 -0.38
C PRO A 23 -11.86 11.85 0.42
N ASP A 24 -13.06 11.83 -0.15
CA ASP A 24 -14.26 12.34 0.51
C ASP A 24 -14.99 11.27 1.35
N THR A 25 -14.43 10.08 1.45
CA THR A 25 -14.99 9.02 2.29
C THR A 25 -15.00 9.48 3.76
N PRO A 26 -16.14 9.33 4.47
CA PRO A 26 -16.18 9.61 5.91
C PRO A 26 -15.14 8.77 6.66
N ILE A 27 -14.45 9.41 7.61
CA ILE A 27 -13.32 8.77 8.29
C ILE A 27 -13.70 7.46 8.99
N MET A 28 -14.90 7.37 9.56
CA MET A 28 -15.33 6.16 10.23
C MET A 28 -15.56 4.99 9.27
N LYS A 29 -15.87 5.29 8.01
CA LYS A 29 -15.94 4.25 6.98
C LYS A 29 -14.57 3.73 6.61
N ALA A 30 -13.54 4.56 6.70
CA ALA A 30 -12.16 4.11 6.50
C ALA A 30 -11.74 3.15 7.62
N VAL A 31 -12.13 3.41 8.87
CA VAL A 31 -11.87 2.49 9.99
C VAL A 31 -12.49 1.12 9.69
N SER A 32 -13.77 1.11 9.33
CA SER A 32 -14.48 -0.13 9.00
C SER A 32 -13.85 -0.85 7.81
N PHE A 33 -13.38 -0.09 6.83
CA PHE A 33 -12.74 -0.62 5.63
C PHE A 33 -11.46 -1.38 5.96
N LEU A 34 -10.56 -0.79 6.76
CA LEU A 34 -9.32 -1.44 7.15
C LEU A 34 -9.60 -2.71 7.95
N LEU A 35 -10.57 -2.66 8.87
CA LEU A 35 -10.95 -3.83 9.66
C LEU A 35 -11.53 -4.95 8.80
N ARG A 36 -12.43 -4.60 7.88
CA ARG A 36 -13.08 -5.58 7.01
C ARG A 36 -12.09 -6.27 6.08
N HIS A 37 -11.18 -5.52 5.49
CA HIS A 37 -10.19 -6.05 4.56
C HIS A 37 -8.95 -6.60 5.26
N ARG A 38 -8.83 -6.43 6.58
CA ARG A 38 -7.67 -6.86 7.39
C ARG A 38 -6.36 -6.32 6.84
N VAL A 39 -6.37 -5.06 6.47
CA VAL A 39 -5.19 -4.35 5.96
C VAL A 39 -4.81 -3.23 6.92
N THR A 40 -3.53 -2.86 6.91
CA THR A 40 -3.01 -1.80 7.77
C THR A 40 -3.07 -0.42 7.12
N GLY A 41 -3.45 -0.37 5.86
CA GLY A 41 -3.60 0.86 5.12
C GLY A 41 -4.22 0.61 3.76
N ALA A 42 -4.66 1.68 3.14
CA ALA A 42 -5.26 1.62 1.81
C ALA A 42 -4.88 2.84 0.98
N PRO A 43 -4.69 2.65 -0.34
CA PRO A 43 -4.51 3.77 -1.23
C PRO A 43 -5.78 4.61 -1.30
N VAL A 44 -5.59 5.92 -1.38
CA VAL A 44 -6.66 6.87 -1.61
C VAL A 44 -6.54 7.37 -3.05
N VAL A 45 -7.59 7.18 -3.82
CA VAL A 45 -7.59 7.48 -5.25
C VAL A 45 -8.77 8.36 -5.61
N ASP A 46 -8.64 9.08 -6.71
CA ASP A 46 -9.78 9.78 -7.29
C ASP A 46 -10.63 8.82 -8.14
N TYR A 47 -11.68 9.35 -8.78
CA TYR A 47 -12.58 8.53 -9.58
C TYR A 47 -11.93 7.98 -10.86
N LYS A 48 -10.76 8.49 -11.25
CA LYS A 48 -9.99 7.98 -12.39
C LYS A 48 -8.97 6.90 -11.97
N GLY A 49 -8.83 6.66 -10.68
CA GLY A 49 -7.83 5.73 -10.16
C GLY A 49 -6.46 6.35 -9.92
N THR A 50 -6.36 7.69 -10.03
CA THR A 50 -5.12 8.40 -9.74
C THR A 50 -4.86 8.35 -8.24
N LEU A 51 -3.64 7.97 -7.86
CA LEU A 51 -3.25 7.91 -6.46
C LEU A 51 -3.11 9.32 -5.89
N LEU A 52 -3.86 9.59 -4.82
CA LEU A 52 -3.83 10.89 -4.13
C LEU A 52 -3.08 10.81 -2.80
N GLY A 53 -3.09 9.66 -2.16
CA GLY A 53 -2.47 9.49 -0.85
C GLY A 53 -2.64 8.08 -0.32
N MET A 54 -2.25 7.90 0.95
CA MET A 54 -2.45 6.67 1.70
C MET A 54 -3.10 7.00 3.02
N ILE A 55 -4.03 6.15 3.45
CA ILE A 55 -4.58 6.20 4.81
C ILE A 55 -4.17 4.92 5.53
N THR A 56 -3.57 5.06 6.70
CA THR A 56 -3.03 3.92 7.46
C THR A 56 -3.66 3.84 8.83
N GLU A 57 -3.44 2.70 9.51
CA GLU A 57 -3.85 2.54 10.91
C GLU A 57 -3.27 3.64 11.79
N SER A 58 -2.02 4.04 11.52
CA SER A 58 -1.34 5.10 12.26
C SER A 58 -2.07 6.44 12.12
N ASP A 59 -2.53 6.76 10.91
CA ASP A 59 -3.34 7.96 10.68
C ASP A 59 -4.65 7.91 11.46
N LEU A 60 -5.30 6.76 11.46
CA LEU A 60 -6.60 6.60 12.13
C LEU A 60 -6.49 6.59 13.64
N LEU A 61 -5.36 6.12 14.19
CA LEU A 61 -5.12 6.20 15.64
C LEU A 61 -5.06 7.63 16.16
N ARG A 62 -4.82 8.60 15.29
CA ARG A 62 -4.92 10.02 15.65
C ARG A 62 -6.33 10.42 16.08
N LEU A 63 -7.35 9.66 15.67
CA LEU A 63 -8.69 9.87 16.20
C LEU A 63 -8.76 9.68 17.72
N ILE A 64 -7.86 8.87 18.28
CA ILE A 64 -7.75 8.69 19.72
C ILE A 64 -6.83 9.71 20.34
N THR A 65 -5.65 9.95 19.74
CA THR A 65 -4.58 10.75 20.35
C THR A 65 -4.76 12.25 20.17
N GLU A 66 -5.49 12.69 19.15
CA GLU A 66 -5.61 14.11 18.80
C GLU A 66 -7.01 14.68 19.06
N GLY A 67 -7.55 14.43 20.24
CA GLY A 67 -8.72 15.16 20.70
C GLY A 67 -10.05 14.52 20.48
N VAL A 68 -10.07 13.25 20.17
CA VAL A 68 -11.32 12.52 19.99
C VAL A 68 -11.95 12.12 21.32
N GLY A 69 -11.31 12.46 22.45
CA GLY A 69 -11.86 12.18 23.75
C GLY A 69 -13.22 12.84 24.00
N ALA A 70 -13.58 13.86 23.23
CA ALA A 70 -14.86 14.53 23.36
C ALA A 70 -15.86 14.08 22.29
N LYS A 71 -15.49 14.11 21.01
CA LYS A 71 -16.35 13.66 19.90
C LYS A 71 -15.49 13.32 18.68
N PRO A 72 -15.73 12.19 18.00
CA PRO A 72 -15.16 12.01 16.67
C PRO A 72 -15.63 13.18 15.81
N PRO A 73 -14.77 13.80 15.00
CA PRO A 73 -15.24 14.77 14.04
C PRO A 73 -16.15 14.05 13.05
N LEU A 74 -17.47 14.15 13.25
CA LEU A 74 -18.47 13.46 12.44
C LEU A 74 -18.37 13.78 10.96
N GLU A 75 -17.74 14.91 10.62
CA GLU A 75 -17.59 15.39 9.26
C GLU A 75 -16.17 15.17 8.71
N ALA A 76 -15.27 14.57 9.48
CA ALA A 76 -13.93 14.32 9.02
C ALA A 76 -13.94 13.29 7.88
N LYS A 77 -13.08 13.52 6.91
CA LYS A 77 -12.95 12.70 5.72
C LYS A 77 -11.55 12.10 5.65
N VAL A 78 -11.40 11.08 4.83
CA VAL A 78 -10.10 10.45 4.58
C VAL A 78 -9.05 11.49 4.19
N ALA A 79 -9.39 12.46 3.35
CA ALA A 79 -8.47 13.51 2.92
C ALA A 79 -7.90 14.33 4.09
N ASP A 80 -8.62 14.43 5.20
CA ASP A 80 -8.17 15.19 6.38
C ASP A 80 -7.09 14.47 7.17
N PHE A 81 -6.94 13.16 6.99
CA PHE A 81 -6.02 12.32 7.77
C PHE A 81 -4.98 11.59 6.92
N MET A 82 -5.17 11.48 5.62
CA MET A 82 -4.25 10.74 4.75
C MET A 82 -2.91 11.45 4.62
N SER A 83 -1.87 10.67 4.31
CA SER A 83 -0.59 11.19 3.86
C SER A 83 -0.59 11.31 2.35
N THR A 84 -0.08 12.43 1.84
CA THR A 84 0.06 12.67 0.40
C THR A 84 1.47 12.34 -0.10
N GLU A 85 2.43 12.18 0.81
CA GLU A 85 3.79 11.75 0.47
C GLU A 85 3.84 10.23 0.50
N VAL A 86 3.64 9.61 -0.67
CA VAL A 86 3.54 8.16 -0.79
C VAL A 86 4.70 7.63 -1.61
N VAL A 87 5.41 6.65 -1.05
CA VAL A 87 6.42 5.92 -1.79
C VAL A 87 5.72 4.88 -2.66
N THR A 88 6.00 4.92 -3.95
CA THR A 88 5.41 4.01 -4.93
C THR A 88 6.49 3.37 -5.77
N VAL A 89 6.14 2.30 -6.47
CA VAL A 89 7.03 1.66 -7.44
C VAL A 89 6.28 1.46 -8.75
N PRO A 90 6.95 1.57 -9.91
CA PRO A 90 6.32 1.25 -11.17
C PRO A 90 6.20 -0.27 -11.37
N SER A 91 5.25 -0.71 -12.16
CA SER A 91 5.05 -2.13 -12.44
C SER A 91 6.24 -2.77 -13.15
N SER A 92 7.06 -1.96 -13.82
CA SER A 92 8.27 -2.40 -14.51
C SER A 92 9.47 -2.61 -13.59
N ALA A 93 9.37 -2.21 -12.30
CA ALA A 93 10.46 -2.42 -11.35
C ALA A 93 10.72 -3.92 -11.16
N ASP A 94 11.97 -4.27 -10.93
CA ASP A 94 12.31 -5.65 -10.62
C ASP A 94 12.22 -5.94 -9.11
N VAL A 95 12.12 -7.20 -8.76
CA VAL A 95 11.97 -7.61 -7.36
C VAL A 95 13.22 -7.32 -6.55
N TYR A 96 14.40 -7.29 -7.15
CA TYR A 96 15.64 -6.96 -6.45
C TYR A 96 15.57 -5.54 -5.88
N TYR A 97 15.20 -4.58 -6.71
CA TYR A 97 15.03 -3.20 -6.31
C TYR A 97 14.01 -3.05 -5.19
N VAL A 98 12.85 -3.70 -5.36
CA VAL A 98 11.75 -3.58 -4.39
C VAL A 98 12.08 -4.27 -3.07
N ALA A 99 12.77 -5.43 -3.12
CA ALA A 99 13.27 -6.08 -1.91
C ALA A 99 14.21 -5.14 -1.13
N GLY A 100 15.07 -4.41 -1.84
CA GLY A 100 15.94 -3.41 -1.22
C GLY A 100 15.17 -2.30 -0.53
N LEU A 101 14.07 -1.83 -1.13
CA LEU A 101 13.19 -0.84 -0.50
C LEU A 101 12.59 -1.36 0.80
N PHE A 102 12.09 -2.59 0.80
CA PHE A 102 11.52 -3.19 2.00
C PHE A 102 12.56 -3.43 3.11
N ASN A 103 13.80 -3.72 2.74
CA ASN A 103 14.87 -3.91 3.71
C ASN A 103 15.33 -2.61 4.36
N LYS A 104 15.23 -1.50 3.64
CA LYS A 104 15.65 -0.18 4.13
C LYS A 104 14.55 0.59 4.86
N ASN A 105 13.31 0.17 4.72
CA ASN A 105 12.16 0.94 5.20
C ASN A 105 11.17 0.02 5.93
N LYS A 106 10.29 0.64 6.71
CA LYS A 106 9.29 -0.09 7.49
C LYS A 106 7.95 -0.18 6.78
N PHE A 107 7.95 -0.08 5.47
CA PHE A 107 6.71 -0.24 4.69
C PHE A 107 6.15 -1.65 4.91
N ARG A 108 4.84 -1.74 5.02
CA ARG A 108 4.14 -3.02 5.03
C ARG A 108 3.64 -3.38 3.64
N ARG A 109 3.39 -2.37 2.84
CA ARG A 109 2.83 -2.52 1.51
C ARG A 109 3.25 -1.32 0.67
N LEU A 110 3.57 -1.55 -0.59
CA LEU A 110 3.90 -0.48 -1.53
C LEU A 110 2.88 -0.46 -2.65
N PRO A 111 2.25 0.70 -2.91
CA PRO A 111 1.42 0.85 -4.10
C PRO A 111 2.27 0.74 -5.36
N VAL A 112 1.76 0.03 -6.35
CA VAL A 112 2.35 -0.04 -7.67
C VAL A 112 1.57 0.92 -8.57
N VAL A 113 2.29 1.88 -9.16
CA VAL A 113 1.67 3.02 -9.86
C VAL A 113 2.32 3.19 -11.22
N ASP A 114 1.51 3.25 -12.25
CA ASP A 114 1.93 3.58 -13.62
C ASP A 114 1.12 4.79 -14.08
N ASP A 115 1.79 5.80 -14.61
CA ASP A 115 1.16 7.04 -15.09
C ASP A 115 0.21 7.67 -14.06
N GLY A 116 0.64 7.67 -12.80
CA GLY A 116 -0.13 8.23 -11.69
C GLY A 116 -1.26 7.36 -11.18
N LYS A 117 -1.58 6.27 -11.85
CA LYS A 117 -2.69 5.39 -11.49
C LYS A 117 -2.23 4.13 -10.80
N ILE A 118 -2.98 3.74 -9.77
CA ILE A 118 -2.68 2.50 -9.07
C ILE A 118 -3.03 1.30 -9.96
N VAL A 119 -2.08 0.39 -10.12
CA VAL A 119 -2.24 -0.84 -10.91
C VAL A 119 -2.06 -2.09 -10.08
N GLY A 120 -1.60 -1.96 -8.84
CA GLY A 120 -1.39 -3.08 -7.95
C GLY A 120 -0.80 -2.64 -6.63
N ALA A 121 -0.47 -3.61 -5.81
CA ALA A 121 0.27 -3.40 -4.57
C ALA A 121 1.18 -4.59 -4.33
N ILE A 122 2.29 -4.37 -3.63
CA ILE A 122 3.24 -5.42 -3.33
C ILE A 122 3.59 -5.41 -1.85
N THR A 123 3.73 -6.61 -1.30
CA THR A 123 4.09 -6.83 0.10
C THR A 123 5.33 -7.71 0.19
N ARG A 124 5.89 -7.82 1.40
CA ARG A 124 6.98 -8.76 1.66
C ARG A 124 6.56 -10.20 1.39
N PHE A 125 5.30 -10.55 1.61
CA PHE A 125 4.81 -11.90 1.33
C PHE A 125 4.86 -12.23 -0.16
N ASP A 126 4.58 -11.26 -1.03
CA ASP A 126 4.71 -11.47 -2.47
C ASP A 126 6.15 -11.81 -2.84
N LEU A 127 7.11 -11.13 -2.23
CA LEU A 127 8.54 -11.38 -2.45
C LEU A 127 8.98 -12.72 -1.86
N LEU A 128 8.42 -13.11 -0.71
CA LEU A 128 8.69 -14.44 -0.14
C LEU A 128 8.22 -15.54 -1.08
N ARG A 129 7.08 -15.35 -1.76
CA ARG A 129 6.62 -16.33 -2.75
C ARG A 129 7.57 -16.43 -3.94
N VAL A 130 8.19 -15.32 -4.34
CA VAL A 130 9.22 -15.34 -5.38
C VAL A 130 10.40 -16.20 -4.93
N ILE A 131 10.89 -16.01 -3.71
CA ILE A 131 11.97 -16.81 -3.15
C ILE A 131 11.58 -18.29 -3.13
N GLN A 132 10.38 -18.61 -2.69
CA GLN A 132 9.89 -19.99 -2.65
C GLN A 132 9.89 -20.63 -4.05
N GLY A 133 9.49 -19.89 -5.07
CA GLY A 133 9.51 -20.37 -6.45
C GLY A 133 10.92 -20.64 -6.98
N TYR A 134 11.93 -20.00 -6.40
CA TYR A 134 13.34 -20.19 -6.75
C TYR A 134 14.12 -21.01 -5.73
N SER A 135 13.44 -21.55 -4.70
CA SER A 135 14.11 -22.16 -3.54
C SER A 135 15.15 -23.24 -3.88
N PRO A 136 14.94 -24.15 -4.87
CA PRO A 136 15.97 -25.13 -5.21
C PRO A 136 17.27 -24.50 -5.72
N ARG A 137 17.25 -23.24 -6.09
CA ARG A 137 18.42 -22.51 -6.62
C ARG A 137 19.07 -21.62 -5.56
N PHE A 138 18.35 -21.30 -4.48
CA PHE A 138 18.86 -20.49 -3.36
C PHE A 138 19.53 -21.35 -2.30
N TRP A 139 19.03 -22.56 -2.12
CA TRP A 139 19.48 -23.48 -1.09
C TRP A 139 20.23 -24.63 -1.72
#